data_a630f7643a57ec8b8f06dc17ab07e119
#
_entry.id   a630f7643a57ec8b8f06dc17ab07e119
#
_cell.length_a   1.000
_cell.length_b   1.000
_cell.length_c   1.000
_cell.angle_alpha   90.00
_cell.angle_beta   90.00
_cell.angle_gamma   90.00
#
_symmetry.space_group_name_H-M   'P 1'
#
loop_
_entity.id
_entity.type
_entity.pdbx_description
1 polymer ?
#
loop_
_entity_poly.entity_id
_entity_poly.type
_entity_poly.pdbx_seq_one_letter_code
_entity_poly.pdbx_strand_id
1 'polypeptide(L)'
;MPTRGNRAGVSRRTVLKGMGAAGAVGVLGFPAIVRAQVKEIKIGSVQPMTGLLAVVGKTTRQANQLGVDHVNAEGGIKSMGGAKLLLMPGDHQYKPEVARAETERLMREGCHVLIGAFDSGSINAMIQVIKQSSNPIPFVIDIGSADQLTQQGVKYVFRVFTTNSTMGRRGIEYLMEMFKTSGNPCKRAVMFQVSDLFGQVGRERTMEWHKKLNAPFEVAEIITYPAATQDLSTEVAKARTWNPDLVLAITRPNDAILLIQELYKQRVDVKAIVGPGNPGFYQPTFSKALGKLAEHTMANAPWWNPKSPLGQKVAADYEKLFGDPFTTESSWAYQGVRVIADILERAGTVDPDKFVEAARKTNITNHVVSGGPIQFDEHGDNIGASSSMVQIRDGRPKVIFPKEMAEIQPVYPIPKLWDRG
;
A
#
# COMPACT_ATOMS: atom_id res chain seq x y z
N MET A 1 -77.76 5.78 60.76
CA MET A 1 -78.54 4.83 59.94
C MET A 1 -78.44 5.26 58.51
N PRO A 2 -78.05 4.45 57.56
CA PRO A 2 -77.63 4.81 56.22
C PRO A 2 -78.75 4.59 55.22
N THR A 3 -78.78 5.40 54.18
CA THR A 3 -79.62 5.17 53.00
C THR A 3 -78.76 4.87 51.77
N ARG A 4 -79.07 3.76 51.19
CA ARG A 4 -78.44 3.17 49.97
C ARG A 4 -78.83 4.05 48.74
N GLY A 5 -77.85 4.41 47.95
CA GLY A 5 -78.00 4.92 46.60
C GLY A 5 -77.76 3.89 45.53
N ASN A 6 -78.72 3.80 44.63
CA ASN A 6 -78.88 2.79 43.57
C ASN A 6 -77.89 3.04 42.41
N ARG A 7 -77.12 2.00 42.03
CA ARG A 7 -76.28 1.98 40.80
C ARG A 7 -77.11 1.45 39.63
N ALA A 8 -77.44 2.27 38.67
CA ALA A 8 -77.98 1.83 37.40
C ALA A 8 -76.88 1.40 36.44
N GLY A 9 -76.88 0.13 36.06
CA GLY A 9 -75.97 -0.44 35.09
C GLY A 9 -76.34 -0.07 33.68
N VAL A 10 -75.37 0.47 32.93
CA VAL A 10 -75.57 0.73 31.53
C VAL A 10 -75.23 -0.54 30.73
N SER A 11 -76.22 -1.05 29.99
CA SER A 11 -76.18 -2.26 29.19
C SER A 11 -75.29 -2.10 27.98
N ARG A 12 -74.46 -3.14 27.72
CA ARG A 12 -73.51 -3.27 26.58
C ARG A 12 -74.19 -3.27 25.19
N ARG A 13 -75.48 -3.13 25.07
CA ARG A 13 -76.22 -3.24 23.78
C ARG A 13 -76.53 -1.91 23.08
N THR A 14 -76.16 -0.75 23.65
CA THR A 14 -76.58 0.56 23.09
C THR A 14 -75.45 1.29 22.37
N VAL A 15 -74.24 0.70 22.25
CA VAL A 15 -73.07 1.37 21.59
C VAL A 15 -72.87 0.92 20.13
N LEU A 16 -73.75 0.06 19.60
CA LEU A 16 -73.56 -0.53 18.26
C LEU A 16 -74.48 0.01 17.15
N LYS A 17 -75.07 1.16 17.31
CA LYS A 17 -75.81 1.81 16.21
C LYS A 17 -75.45 3.28 16.12
N GLY A 18 -74.45 3.61 15.35
CA GLY A 18 -74.19 4.98 15.00
C GLY A 18 -72.75 5.31 14.65
N MET A 19 -72.19 4.64 13.66
CA MET A 19 -71.06 5.17 12.88
C MET A 19 -71.02 4.52 11.50
N GLY A 20 -71.77 5.12 10.58
CA GLY A 20 -71.61 4.93 9.17
C GLY A 20 -70.48 5.76 8.63
N ALA A 21 -69.69 5.15 7.75
CA ALA A 21 -68.91 5.72 6.68
C ALA A 21 -68.03 6.94 6.95
N ALA A 22 -66.77 6.72 7.33
CA ALA A 22 -65.63 7.56 6.88
C ALA A 22 -64.47 6.63 6.62
N GLY A 23 -64.10 6.48 5.35
CA GLY A 23 -62.96 5.66 4.91
C GLY A 23 -61.65 6.20 5.47
N ALA A 24 -61.12 5.52 6.44
CA ALA A 24 -59.73 5.72 6.85
C ALA A 24 -58.86 4.75 6.06
N VAL A 25 -58.17 5.25 5.01
CA VAL A 25 -57.04 4.61 4.42
C VAL A 25 -55.95 4.55 5.50
N GLY A 26 -55.90 3.43 6.20
CA GLY A 26 -54.82 3.14 7.12
C GLY A 26 -53.55 2.93 6.30
N VAL A 27 -52.72 3.95 6.21
CA VAL A 27 -51.33 3.82 5.82
C VAL A 27 -50.71 2.94 6.91
N LEU A 28 -50.53 1.64 6.62
CA LEU A 28 -49.67 0.75 7.36
C LEU A 28 -48.24 1.29 7.20
N GLY A 29 -47.88 2.25 8.03
CA GLY A 29 -46.48 2.62 8.20
C GLY A 29 -45.75 1.42 8.77
N PHE A 30 -45.06 0.68 7.91
CA PHE A 30 -44.03 -0.23 8.39
C PHE A 30 -43.08 0.62 9.22
N PRO A 31 -42.71 0.17 10.45
CA PRO A 31 -41.68 0.87 11.18
C PRO A 31 -40.44 0.86 10.30
N ALA A 32 -40.09 2.00 9.72
CA ALA A 32 -38.79 2.18 9.13
C ALA A 32 -37.81 1.90 10.26
N ILE A 33 -37.11 0.77 10.18
CA ILE A 33 -35.96 0.51 11.05
C ILE A 33 -34.98 1.62 10.70
N VAL A 34 -35.02 2.70 11.46
CA VAL A 34 -34.01 3.76 11.42
C VAL A 34 -32.74 3.09 11.95
N ARG A 35 -32.00 2.43 11.06
CA ARG A 35 -30.63 2.04 11.39
C ARG A 35 -29.94 3.32 11.79
N ALA A 36 -29.42 3.37 13.02
CA ALA A 36 -28.65 4.50 13.49
C ALA A 36 -27.53 4.76 12.44
N GLN A 37 -27.63 5.91 11.79
CA GLN A 37 -26.71 6.27 10.71
C GLN A 37 -25.32 6.43 11.33
N VAL A 38 -24.36 5.64 10.86
CA VAL A 38 -22.98 5.73 11.31
C VAL A 38 -22.46 7.11 10.91
N LYS A 39 -22.19 7.98 11.89
CA LYS A 39 -21.69 9.34 11.65
C LYS A 39 -20.18 9.36 11.40
N GLU A 40 -19.47 8.37 11.92
CA GLU A 40 -18.02 8.29 11.89
C GLU A 40 -17.58 6.86 11.59
N ILE A 41 -16.71 6.71 10.60
CA ILE A 41 -16.17 5.42 10.16
C ILE A 41 -14.70 5.34 10.59
N LYS A 42 -14.41 4.45 11.53
CA LYS A 42 -13.07 4.25 12.09
C LYS A 42 -12.23 3.36 11.18
N ILE A 43 -11.09 3.88 10.73
CA ILE A 43 -10.07 3.16 9.94
C ILE A 43 -8.84 2.94 10.81
N GLY A 44 -8.53 1.69 11.13
CA GLY A 44 -7.33 1.32 11.89
C GLY A 44 -6.09 1.34 10.99
N SER A 45 -5.24 2.35 11.13
CA SER A 45 -3.99 2.44 10.37
C SER A 45 -2.84 1.87 11.17
N VAL A 46 -2.38 0.67 10.81
CA VAL A 46 -1.26 -0.04 11.45
C VAL A 46 0.00 0.17 10.62
N GLN A 47 0.94 0.99 11.12
CA GLN A 47 2.16 1.36 10.38
C GLN A 47 3.39 1.25 11.28
N PRO A 48 4.62 1.12 10.75
CA PRO A 48 5.85 1.03 11.56
C PRO A 48 6.29 2.41 12.06
N MET A 49 5.56 2.98 13.04
CA MET A 49 5.79 4.35 13.51
C MET A 49 7.07 4.52 14.33
N THR A 50 7.56 3.42 14.92
CA THR A 50 8.81 3.37 15.66
C THR A 50 9.70 2.22 15.17
N GLY A 51 10.96 2.17 15.61
CA GLY A 51 11.92 1.15 15.19
C GLY A 51 12.57 1.41 13.84
N LEU A 52 13.04 0.34 13.19
CA LEU A 52 13.87 0.38 11.98
C LEU A 52 13.23 1.11 10.79
N LEU A 53 11.91 1.05 10.68
CA LEU A 53 11.15 1.63 9.57
C LEU A 53 10.35 2.88 9.95
N ALA A 54 10.71 3.56 11.05
CA ALA A 54 9.96 4.71 11.56
C ALA A 54 9.75 5.84 10.53
N VAL A 55 10.74 6.11 9.67
CA VAL A 55 10.63 7.11 8.61
C VAL A 55 9.52 6.73 7.61
N VAL A 56 9.49 5.46 7.20
CA VAL A 56 8.46 4.93 6.31
C VAL A 56 7.08 4.99 6.97
N GLY A 57 6.99 4.56 8.23
CA GLY A 57 5.75 4.61 9.00
C GLY A 57 5.18 6.03 9.13
N LYS A 58 6.04 7.03 9.37
CA LYS A 58 5.64 8.43 9.36
C LYS A 58 5.05 8.83 8.01
N THR A 59 5.76 8.54 6.91
CA THR A 59 5.33 8.88 5.55
C THR A 59 3.97 8.26 5.20
N THR A 60 3.80 6.96 5.47
CA THR A 60 2.54 6.24 5.19
C THR A 60 1.38 6.77 6.04
N ARG A 61 1.61 7.02 7.33
CA ARG A 61 0.60 7.58 8.24
C ARG A 61 0.15 8.98 7.81
N GLN A 62 1.10 9.85 7.45
CA GLN A 62 0.80 11.19 6.94
C GLN A 62 -0.06 11.13 5.67
N ALA A 63 0.25 10.21 4.76
CA ALA A 63 -0.51 10.02 3.53
C ALA A 63 -1.89 9.38 3.77
N ASN A 64 -2.02 8.43 4.70
CA ASN A 64 -3.32 7.93 5.12
C ASN A 64 -4.19 9.08 5.68
N GLN A 65 -3.60 9.96 6.52
CA GLN A 65 -4.32 11.12 7.08
C GLN A 65 -4.74 12.09 5.97
N LEU A 66 -3.85 12.43 5.03
CA LEU A 66 -4.20 13.27 3.88
C LEU A 66 -5.37 12.69 3.07
N GLY A 67 -5.39 11.37 2.87
CA GLY A 67 -6.50 10.68 2.22
C GLY A 67 -7.81 10.84 2.97
N VAL A 68 -7.78 10.69 4.29
CA VAL A 68 -8.94 10.91 5.18
C VAL A 68 -9.42 12.35 5.10
N ASP A 69 -8.50 13.32 5.18
CA ASP A 69 -8.82 14.75 5.15
C ASP A 69 -9.46 15.15 3.82
N HIS A 70 -8.95 14.66 2.69
CA HIS A 70 -9.54 14.91 1.38
C HIS A 70 -10.95 14.33 1.26
N VAL A 71 -11.16 13.05 1.66
CA VAL A 71 -12.51 12.44 1.66
C VAL A 71 -13.47 13.23 2.54
N ASN A 72 -13.02 13.63 3.71
CA ASN A 72 -13.84 14.41 4.65
C ASN A 72 -14.17 15.80 4.13
N ALA A 73 -13.22 16.47 3.47
CA ALA A 73 -13.44 17.78 2.83
C ALA A 73 -14.41 17.68 1.63
N GLU A 74 -14.41 16.57 0.90
CA GLU A 74 -15.33 16.27 -0.20
C GLU A 74 -16.76 15.91 0.27
N GLY A 75 -17.01 15.90 1.57
CA GLY A 75 -18.33 15.64 2.18
C GLY A 75 -18.45 14.31 2.93
N GLY A 76 -17.38 13.51 3.02
CA GLY A 76 -17.39 12.17 3.62
C GLY A 76 -18.05 11.14 2.71
N ILE A 77 -18.50 10.02 3.27
CA ILE A 77 -19.19 8.94 2.53
C ILE A 77 -20.66 9.31 2.34
N LYS A 78 -21.01 9.77 1.15
CA LYS A 78 -22.31 10.37 0.85
C LYS A 78 -23.45 9.37 0.94
N SER A 79 -23.26 8.14 0.46
CA SER A 79 -24.23 7.04 0.58
C SER A 79 -24.56 6.68 2.02
N MET A 80 -23.70 7.11 2.96
CA MET A 80 -23.88 6.95 4.41
C MET A 80 -24.19 8.29 5.11
N GLY A 81 -24.84 9.24 4.40
CA GLY A 81 -25.25 10.53 4.93
C GLY A 81 -24.09 11.48 5.25
N GLY A 82 -22.97 11.34 4.56
CA GLY A 82 -21.79 12.16 4.77
C GLY A 82 -20.94 11.71 5.96
N ALA A 83 -21.00 10.43 6.33
CA ALA A 83 -20.19 9.86 7.41
C ALA A 83 -18.71 10.19 7.21
N LYS A 84 -18.07 10.71 8.27
CA LYS A 84 -16.67 11.12 8.21
C LYS A 84 -15.75 9.94 8.51
N LEU A 85 -14.59 9.89 7.86
CA LEU A 85 -13.53 8.94 8.16
C LEU A 85 -12.74 9.44 9.36
N LEU A 86 -12.42 8.53 10.28
CA LEU A 86 -11.51 8.76 11.42
C LEU A 86 -10.37 7.75 11.38
N LEU A 87 -9.14 8.25 11.38
CA LEU A 87 -7.95 7.40 11.40
C LEU A 87 -7.58 7.03 12.85
N MET A 88 -7.58 5.74 13.16
CA MET A 88 -7.18 5.18 14.45
C MET A 88 -5.74 4.67 14.36
N PRO A 89 -4.78 5.20 15.14
CA PRO A 89 -3.38 4.85 15.01
C PRO A 89 -3.02 3.50 15.65
N GLY A 90 -2.19 2.72 14.96
CA GLY A 90 -1.47 1.55 15.46
C GLY A 90 0.01 1.61 15.07
N ASP A 91 0.90 1.13 15.92
CA ASP A 91 2.35 1.05 15.69
C ASP A 91 2.83 -0.39 15.84
N HIS A 92 3.24 -1.00 14.76
CA HIS A 92 3.74 -2.38 14.81
C HIS A 92 5.27 -2.50 14.99
N GLN A 93 6.01 -1.40 15.05
CA GLN A 93 7.45 -1.35 15.36
C GLN A 93 8.35 -2.23 14.45
N TYR A 94 7.89 -2.61 13.26
CA TYR A 94 8.50 -3.62 12.39
C TYR A 94 8.60 -5.00 13.06
N LYS A 95 7.60 -5.38 13.88
CA LYS A 95 7.54 -6.65 14.61
C LYS A 95 6.20 -7.33 14.37
N PRO A 96 6.18 -8.53 13.75
CA PRO A 96 4.93 -9.25 13.44
C PRO A 96 4.04 -9.52 14.67
N GLU A 97 4.65 -9.81 15.83
CA GLU A 97 3.92 -10.05 17.08
C GLU A 97 3.24 -8.78 17.61
N VAL A 98 3.87 -7.61 17.40
CA VAL A 98 3.26 -6.31 17.77
C VAL A 98 2.14 -5.96 16.77
N ALA A 99 2.34 -6.24 15.48
CA ALA A 99 1.29 -6.05 14.46
C ALA A 99 0.03 -6.88 14.80
N ARG A 100 0.20 -8.12 15.26
CA ARG A 100 -0.91 -8.96 15.77
C ARG A 100 -1.65 -8.25 16.90
N ALA A 101 -0.95 -7.82 17.93
CA ALA A 101 -1.53 -7.19 19.12
C ALA A 101 -2.26 -5.87 18.77
N GLU A 102 -1.67 -5.03 17.91
CA GLU A 102 -2.28 -3.79 17.44
C GLU A 102 -3.55 -4.05 16.61
N THR A 103 -3.54 -5.08 15.75
CA THR A 103 -4.73 -5.49 15.00
C THR A 103 -5.87 -5.87 15.93
N GLU A 104 -5.60 -6.74 16.91
CA GLU A 104 -6.59 -7.17 17.90
C GLU A 104 -7.11 -5.98 18.73
N ARG A 105 -6.23 -5.04 19.12
CA ARG A 105 -6.60 -3.82 19.85
C ARG A 105 -7.57 -2.97 19.04
N LEU A 106 -7.22 -2.65 17.79
CA LEU A 106 -8.03 -1.80 16.92
C LEU A 106 -9.39 -2.44 16.59
N MET A 107 -9.44 -3.76 16.41
CA MET A 107 -10.70 -4.48 16.24
C MET A 107 -11.59 -4.36 17.50
N ARG A 108 -11.02 -4.53 18.71
CA ARG A 108 -11.76 -4.34 19.98
C ARG A 108 -12.22 -2.89 20.19
N GLU A 109 -11.49 -1.91 19.70
CA GLU A 109 -11.87 -0.48 19.74
C GLU A 109 -12.92 -0.09 18.69
N GLY A 110 -13.40 -1.08 17.93
CA GLY A 110 -14.49 -0.93 16.97
C GLY A 110 -14.06 -0.25 15.66
N CYS A 111 -12.83 -0.49 15.19
CA CYS A 111 -12.47 -0.16 13.82
C CYS A 111 -13.33 -0.96 12.84
N HIS A 112 -13.77 -0.30 11.76
CA HIS A 112 -14.60 -0.91 10.72
C HIS A 112 -13.76 -1.48 9.57
N VAL A 113 -12.57 -0.91 9.32
CA VAL A 113 -11.63 -1.31 8.27
C VAL A 113 -10.21 -1.13 8.80
N LEU A 114 -9.29 -2.00 8.43
CA LEU A 114 -7.84 -1.83 8.67
C LEU A 114 -7.14 -1.39 7.38
N ILE A 115 -6.07 -0.60 7.53
CA ILE A 115 -5.15 -0.21 6.46
C ILE A 115 -3.70 -0.33 6.95
N GLY A 116 -2.80 -0.76 6.09
CA GLY A 116 -1.36 -0.92 6.39
C GLY A 116 -0.76 -2.12 5.63
N ALA A 117 0.40 -2.65 6.03
CA ALA A 117 1.28 -2.17 7.11
C ALA A 117 2.73 -2.05 6.62
N PHE A 118 2.97 -1.90 5.35
CA PHE A 118 4.27 -1.79 4.67
C PHE A 118 5.09 -3.08 4.61
N ASP A 119 5.44 -3.70 5.74
CA ASP A 119 6.26 -4.92 5.69
C ASP A 119 5.40 -6.20 5.64
N SER A 120 5.85 -7.12 4.78
CA SER A 120 5.11 -8.34 4.49
C SER A 120 4.96 -9.28 5.70
N GLY A 121 5.91 -9.25 6.63
CA GLY A 121 5.85 -10.06 7.86
C GLY A 121 4.73 -9.61 8.79
N SER A 122 4.65 -8.31 9.07
CA SER A 122 3.59 -7.70 9.88
C SER A 122 2.22 -7.86 9.22
N ILE A 123 2.13 -7.63 7.89
CA ILE A 123 0.89 -7.86 7.12
C ILE A 123 0.40 -9.30 7.28
N ASN A 124 1.31 -10.28 7.11
CA ASN A 124 0.96 -11.69 7.29
C ASN A 124 0.41 -11.97 8.69
N ALA A 125 1.01 -11.39 9.73
CA ALA A 125 0.54 -11.53 11.11
C ALA A 125 -0.86 -10.92 11.31
N MET A 126 -1.15 -9.75 10.73
CA MET A 126 -2.47 -9.11 10.73
C MET A 126 -3.53 -10.00 10.04
N ILE A 127 -3.19 -10.57 8.87
CA ILE A 127 -4.07 -11.49 8.13
C ILE A 127 -4.44 -12.69 8.99
N GLN A 128 -3.50 -13.25 9.77
CA GLN A 128 -3.79 -14.37 10.66
C GLN A 128 -4.79 -14.02 11.78
N VAL A 129 -4.74 -12.79 12.32
CA VAL A 129 -5.74 -12.29 13.27
C VAL A 129 -7.13 -12.26 12.64
N ILE A 130 -7.24 -11.67 11.45
CA ILE A 130 -8.51 -11.57 10.71
C ILE A 130 -9.06 -12.96 10.39
N LYS A 131 -8.20 -13.87 9.93
CA LYS A 131 -8.56 -15.26 9.59
C LYS A 131 -9.12 -16.04 10.77
N GLN A 132 -8.61 -15.79 11.97
CA GLN A 132 -8.97 -16.48 13.20
C GLN A 132 -10.14 -15.80 13.95
N SER A 133 -10.53 -14.59 13.53
CA SER A 133 -11.58 -13.82 14.21
C SER A 133 -12.97 -14.37 13.92
N SER A 134 -13.81 -14.43 14.96
CA SER A 134 -15.25 -14.68 14.81
C SER A 134 -16.01 -13.49 14.22
N ASN A 135 -15.44 -12.29 14.32
CA ASN A 135 -15.99 -11.05 13.78
C ASN A 135 -14.92 -10.34 12.94
N PRO A 136 -14.57 -10.89 11.77
CA PRO A 136 -13.52 -10.30 10.91
C PRO A 136 -13.97 -8.97 10.34
N ILE A 137 -13.01 -8.05 10.17
CA ILE A 137 -13.22 -6.78 9.47
C ILE A 137 -12.33 -6.72 8.22
N PRO A 138 -12.69 -5.92 7.20
CA PRO A 138 -11.87 -5.76 6.01
C PRO A 138 -10.49 -5.19 6.34
N PHE A 139 -9.49 -5.68 5.61
CA PHE A 139 -8.12 -5.18 5.64
C PHE A 139 -7.67 -4.81 4.24
N VAL A 140 -7.34 -3.55 4.04
CA VAL A 140 -6.79 -3.02 2.80
C VAL A 140 -5.29 -2.85 2.95
N ILE A 141 -4.52 -3.66 2.25
CA ILE A 141 -3.07 -3.57 2.19
C ILE A 141 -2.73 -2.41 1.27
N ASP A 142 -2.29 -1.29 1.86
CA ASP A 142 -1.87 -0.10 1.13
C ASP A 142 -0.50 -0.30 0.48
N ILE A 143 0.44 -0.92 1.21
CA ILE A 143 1.76 -1.30 0.74
C ILE A 143 2.11 -2.67 1.33
N GLY A 144 2.52 -3.59 0.46
CA GLY A 144 2.90 -4.95 0.85
C GLY A 144 2.93 -5.87 -0.36
N SER A 145 4.11 -6.41 -0.69
CA SER A 145 4.37 -6.97 -2.02
C SER A 145 4.51 -8.48 -2.08
N ALA A 146 4.66 -9.20 -0.96
CA ALA A 146 4.81 -10.66 -1.00
C ALA A 146 3.55 -11.30 -1.59
N ASP A 147 3.72 -12.10 -2.63
CA ASP A 147 2.63 -12.64 -3.47
C ASP A 147 1.59 -13.41 -2.64
N GLN A 148 2.04 -14.21 -1.67
CA GLN A 148 1.18 -15.07 -0.86
C GLN A 148 0.25 -14.32 0.13
N LEU A 149 0.37 -13.01 0.30
CA LEU A 149 -0.42 -12.25 1.28
C LEU A 149 -1.93 -12.37 1.05
N THR A 150 -2.36 -12.31 -0.20
CA THR A 150 -3.78 -12.43 -0.60
C THR A 150 -4.19 -13.87 -0.93
N GLN A 151 -3.23 -14.78 -1.08
CA GLN A 151 -3.49 -16.18 -1.48
C GLN A 151 -3.82 -17.12 -0.31
N GLN A 152 -4.20 -16.58 0.85
CA GLN A 152 -4.48 -17.35 2.08
C GLN A 152 -5.95 -17.74 2.25
N GLY A 153 -6.79 -17.43 1.27
CA GLY A 153 -8.23 -17.73 1.30
C GLY A 153 -9.03 -16.86 2.28
N VAL A 154 -8.56 -15.66 2.61
CA VAL A 154 -9.23 -14.72 3.51
C VAL A 154 -9.97 -13.66 2.70
N LYS A 155 -11.29 -13.83 2.53
CA LYS A 155 -12.13 -12.96 1.65
C LYS A 155 -12.13 -11.47 2.03
N TYR A 156 -11.72 -11.12 3.26
CA TYR A 156 -11.71 -9.75 3.79
C TYR A 156 -10.43 -8.98 3.51
N VAL A 157 -9.45 -9.57 2.81
CA VAL A 157 -8.13 -8.96 2.53
C VAL A 157 -8.09 -8.52 1.08
N PHE A 158 -7.72 -7.24 0.87
CA PHE A 158 -7.57 -6.63 -0.45
C PHE A 158 -6.23 -5.90 -0.50
N ARG A 159 -5.45 -6.12 -1.55
CA ARG A 159 -4.19 -5.41 -1.75
C ARG A 159 -4.32 -4.39 -2.88
N VAL A 160 -4.17 -3.12 -2.55
CA VAL A 160 -4.12 -2.03 -3.55
C VAL A 160 -2.77 -2.01 -4.26
N PHE A 161 -1.70 -2.34 -3.54
CA PHE A 161 -0.31 -2.35 -3.99
C PHE A 161 -0.04 -3.46 -5.02
N THR A 162 1.14 -3.41 -5.64
CA THR A 162 1.60 -4.45 -6.58
C THR A 162 2.27 -5.63 -5.87
N THR A 163 2.46 -6.73 -6.60
CA THR A 163 3.15 -7.94 -6.12
C THR A 163 4.64 -7.92 -6.41
N ASN A 164 5.43 -8.71 -5.65
CA ASN A 164 6.82 -8.94 -5.98
C ASN A 164 6.98 -9.58 -7.37
N SER A 165 6.03 -10.43 -7.79
CA SER A 165 6.03 -11.01 -9.14
C SER A 165 5.93 -9.93 -10.22
N THR A 166 5.00 -8.99 -10.08
CA THR A 166 4.85 -7.87 -11.02
C THR A 166 6.09 -6.96 -11.02
N MET A 167 6.62 -6.63 -9.85
CA MET A 167 7.84 -5.81 -9.74
C MET A 167 9.06 -6.50 -10.34
N GLY A 168 9.27 -7.78 -10.04
CA GLY A 168 10.36 -8.57 -10.59
C GLY A 168 10.30 -8.65 -12.12
N ARG A 169 9.10 -8.92 -12.67
CA ARG A 169 8.86 -8.94 -14.11
C ARG A 169 9.21 -7.59 -14.75
N ARG A 170 8.59 -6.52 -14.28
CA ARG A 170 8.79 -5.18 -14.83
C ARG A 170 10.24 -4.71 -14.71
N GLY A 171 10.88 -5.00 -13.57
CA GLY A 171 12.29 -4.65 -13.37
C GLY A 171 13.21 -5.31 -14.40
N ILE A 172 12.99 -6.58 -14.70
CA ILE A 172 13.77 -7.30 -15.75
C ILE A 172 13.40 -6.79 -17.16
N GLU A 173 12.11 -6.58 -17.46
CA GLU A 173 11.66 -6.00 -18.74
C GLU A 173 12.32 -4.64 -19.03
N TYR A 174 12.34 -3.73 -18.06
CA TYR A 174 12.94 -2.40 -18.20
C TYR A 174 14.47 -2.45 -18.33
N LEU A 175 15.14 -3.37 -17.61
CA LEU A 175 16.56 -3.60 -17.79
C LEU A 175 16.86 -4.07 -19.22
N MET A 176 16.11 -5.04 -19.73
CA MET A 176 16.28 -5.56 -21.09
C MET A 176 16.01 -4.48 -22.15
N GLU A 177 14.99 -3.62 -21.93
CA GLU A 177 14.71 -2.49 -22.82
C GLU A 177 15.86 -1.48 -22.82
N MET A 178 16.40 -1.16 -21.64
CA MET A 178 17.56 -0.27 -21.50
C MET A 178 18.81 -0.83 -22.21
N PHE A 179 19.08 -2.13 -22.05
CA PHE A 179 20.18 -2.83 -22.72
C PHE A 179 20.03 -2.81 -24.24
N LYS A 180 18.82 -3.09 -24.73
CA LYS A 180 18.50 -3.06 -26.17
C LYS A 180 18.68 -1.66 -26.76
N THR A 181 18.18 -0.65 -26.06
CA THR A 181 18.22 0.75 -26.53
C THR A 181 19.65 1.31 -26.56
N SER A 182 20.47 0.93 -25.56
CA SER A 182 21.87 1.39 -25.48
C SER A 182 22.87 0.57 -26.32
N GLY A 183 22.48 -0.63 -26.74
CA GLY A 183 23.39 -1.58 -27.39
C GLY A 183 24.53 -2.11 -26.51
N ASN A 184 24.47 -1.89 -25.19
CA ASN A 184 25.53 -2.23 -24.23
C ASN A 184 24.99 -3.05 -23.05
N PRO A 185 24.61 -4.32 -23.23
CA PRO A 185 24.06 -5.14 -22.15
C PRO A 185 25.09 -5.43 -21.06
N CYS A 186 24.60 -5.54 -19.82
CA CYS A 186 25.35 -6.18 -18.75
C CYS A 186 25.46 -7.69 -19.01
N LYS A 187 26.51 -8.31 -18.48
CA LYS A 187 26.77 -9.76 -18.64
C LYS A 187 26.71 -10.51 -17.32
N ARG A 188 27.15 -9.91 -16.23
CA ARG A 188 27.27 -10.57 -14.94
C ARG A 188 26.71 -9.70 -13.81
N ALA A 189 25.71 -10.19 -13.14
CA ALA A 189 25.10 -9.57 -11.98
C ALA A 189 25.53 -10.25 -10.69
N VAL A 190 25.61 -9.46 -9.61
CA VAL A 190 25.53 -9.93 -8.23
C VAL A 190 24.27 -9.34 -7.61
N MET A 191 23.51 -10.16 -6.87
CA MET A 191 22.28 -9.74 -6.20
C MET A 191 22.50 -9.68 -4.70
N PHE A 192 22.18 -8.53 -4.10
CA PHE A 192 22.09 -8.35 -2.64
C PHE A 192 20.63 -8.43 -2.21
N GLN A 193 20.35 -9.13 -1.11
CA GLN A 193 19.01 -9.19 -0.56
C GLN A 193 18.99 -9.15 0.96
N VAL A 194 18.03 -8.40 1.52
CA VAL A 194 17.67 -8.49 2.94
C VAL A 194 16.96 -9.81 3.24
N SER A 195 17.21 -10.41 4.41
CA SER A 195 16.73 -11.76 4.77
C SER A 195 15.29 -11.84 5.29
N ASP A 196 14.53 -10.73 5.27
CA ASP A 196 13.12 -10.72 5.66
C ASP A 196 12.21 -11.36 4.57
N LEU A 197 10.92 -11.51 4.88
CA LEU A 197 9.95 -12.11 3.94
C LEU A 197 9.89 -11.35 2.60
N PHE A 198 9.99 -10.02 2.64
CA PHE A 198 10.01 -9.19 1.43
C PHE A 198 11.22 -9.52 0.54
N GLY A 199 12.43 -9.54 1.13
CA GLY A 199 13.68 -9.83 0.40
C GLY A 199 13.68 -11.23 -0.20
N GLN A 200 13.24 -12.23 0.57
CA GLN A 200 13.17 -13.63 0.10
C GLN A 200 12.24 -13.78 -1.09
N VAL A 201 10.99 -13.32 -0.97
CA VAL A 201 10.00 -13.41 -2.06
C VAL A 201 10.41 -12.53 -3.25
N GLY A 202 10.94 -11.33 -3.00
CA GLY A 202 11.45 -10.44 -4.04
C GLY A 202 12.54 -11.08 -4.89
N ARG A 203 13.51 -11.75 -4.24
CA ARG A 203 14.53 -12.54 -4.93
C ARG A 203 13.93 -13.67 -5.77
N GLU A 204 13.07 -14.49 -5.15
CA GLU A 204 12.46 -15.64 -5.83
C GLU A 204 11.73 -15.19 -7.09
N ARG A 205 10.91 -14.16 -7.02
CA ARG A 205 10.15 -13.64 -8.16
C ARG A 205 11.04 -12.97 -9.20
N THR A 206 12.07 -12.24 -8.79
CA THR A 206 13.05 -11.66 -9.73
C THR A 206 13.78 -12.74 -10.50
N MET A 207 14.26 -13.79 -9.82
CA MET A 207 14.96 -14.91 -10.47
C MET A 207 14.03 -15.75 -11.36
N GLU A 208 12.78 -15.94 -10.96
CA GLU A 208 11.75 -16.59 -11.80
C GLU A 208 11.57 -15.85 -13.13
N TRP A 209 11.38 -14.51 -13.07
CA TRP A 209 11.20 -13.69 -14.27
C TRP A 209 12.48 -13.50 -15.07
N HIS A 210 13.64 -13.44 -14.43
CA HIS A 210 14.94 -13.49 -15.10
C HIS A 210 15.03 -14.72 -16.01
N LYS A 211 14.66 -15.90 -15.51
CA LYS A 211 14.62 -17.15 -16.27
C LYS A 211 13.54 -17.14 -17.36
N LYS A 212 12.30 -16.76 -17.02
CA LYS A 212 11.15 -16.77 -17.96
C LYS A 212 11.35 -15.83 -19.15
N LEU A 213 11.99 -14.69 -18.94
CA LEU A 213 12.27 -13.69 -19.98
C LEU A 213 13.60 -13.93 -20.71
N ASN A 214 14.35 -14.96 -20.34
CA ASN A 214 15.70 -15.22 -20.86
C ASN A 214 16.58 -13.97 -20.80
N ALA A 215 16.65 -13.34 -19.63
CA ALA A 215 17.42 -12.11 -19.44
C ALA A 215 18.89 -12.29 -19.85
N PRO A 216 19.51 -11.34 -20.58
CA PRO A 216 20.79 -11.54 -21.28
C PRO A 216 22.01 -11.38 -20.35
N PHE A 217 21.88 -11.70 -19.06
CA PHE A 217 22.97 -11.65 -18.08
C PHE A 217 22.88 -12.82 -17.09
N GLU A 218 24.03 -13.23 -16.58
CA GLU A 218 24.14 -14.22 -15.52
C GLU A 218 23.97 -13.55 -14.15
N VAL A 219 23.27 -14.19 -13.20
CA VAL A 219 23.33 -13.82 -11.77
C VAL A 219 24.34 -14.77 -11.11
N ALA A 220 25.59 -14.32 -10.99
CA ALA A 220 26.72 -15.14 -10.56
C ALA A 220 26.68 -15.44 -9.05
N GLU A 221 26.14 -14.54 -8.23
CA GLU A 221 26.07 -14.72 -6.79
C GLU A 221 24.84 -14.01 -6.22
N ILE A 222 24.24 -14.62 -5.19
CA ILE A 222 23.16 -14.01 -4.38
C ILE A 222 23.65 -13.92 -2.94
N ILE A 223 23.76 -12.70 -2.44
CA ILE A 223 24.28 -12.37 -1.11
C ILE A 223 23.11 -11.94 -0.23
N THR A 224 22.87 -12.72 0.82
CA THR A 224 21.79 -12.48 1.80
C THR A 224 22.40 -11.98 3.11
N TYR A 225 21.80 -10.95 3.70
CA TYR A 225 22.22 -10.35 4.95
C TYR A 225 21.01 -10.00 5.86
N PRO A 226 21.20 -9.89 7.19
CA PRO A 226 20.12 -9.55 8.12
C PRO A 226 19.57 -8.11 7.92
N ALA A 227 18.28 -7.91 8.15
CA ALA A 227 17.63 -6.59 8.02
C ALA A 227 18.21 -5.51 8.97
N ALA A 228 18.78 -5.92 10.11
CA ALA A 228 19.39 -5.02 11.09
C ALA A 228 20.91 -4.88 10.93
N THR A 229 21.46 -5.27 9.77
CA THR A 229 22.91 -5.13 9.52
C THR A 229 23.38 -3.67 9.66
N GLN A 230 24.57 -3.50 10.20
CA GLN A 230 25.21 -2.18 10.32
C GLN A 230 26.46 -2.06 9.44
N ASP A 231 26.84 -3.14 8.77
CA ASP A 231 28.01 -3.22 7.92
C ASP A 231 27.78 -4.23 6.79
N LEU A 232 28.21 -3.91 5.58
CA LEU A 232 28.16 -4.75 4.39
C LEU A 232 29.55 -4.92 3.73
N SER A 233 30.61 -4.64 4.48
CA SER A 233 31.99 -4.70 3.93
C SER A 233 32.37 -6.10 3.45
N THR A 234 32.01 -7.13 4.20
CA THR A 234 32.24 -8.55 3.83
C THR A 234 31.42 -8.97 2.61
N GLU A 235 30.15 -8.58 2.58
CA GLU A 235 29.22 -8.88 1.49
C GLU A 235 29.66 -8.23 0.17
N VAL A 236 30.11 -6.98 0.22
CA VAL A 236 30.63 -6.27 -0.96
C VAL A 236 31.99 -6.81 -1.37
N ALA A 237 32.88 -7.17 -0.44
CA ALA A 237 34.14 -7.83 -0.76
C ALA A 237 33.92 -9.17 -1.49
N LYS A 238 32.93 -9.96 -1.03
CA LYS A 238 32.52 -11.18 -1.72
C LYS A 238 31.98 -10.90 -3.12
N ALA A 239 31.08 -9.89 -3.27
CA ALA A 239 30.54 -9.49 -4.55
C ALA A 239 31.64 -9.11 -5.56
N ARG A 240 32.64 -8.35 -5.11
CA ARG A 240 33.77 -7.90 -5.95
C ARG A 240 34.55 -9.04 -6.56
N THR A 241 34.67 -10.21 -5.90
CA THR A 241 35.41 -11.37 -6.44
C THR A 241 34.77 -11.92 -7.73
N TRP A 242 33.49 -11.66 -7.94
CA TRP A 242 32.75 -12.06 -9.15
C TRP A 242 32.93 -11.09 -10.32
N ASN A 243 33.57 -9.93 -10.11
CA ASN A 243 33.76 -8.89 -11.12
C ASN A 243 32.44 -8.56 -11.86
N PRO A 244 31.39 -8.15 -11.14
CA PRO A 244 30.08 -7.86 -11.73
C PRO A 244 30.11 -6.58 -12.56
N ASP A 245 29.29 -6.52 -13.60
CA ASP A 245 28.98 -5.28 -14.33
C ASP A 245 27.54 -4.80 -14.06
N LEU A 246 26.78 -5.53 -13.22
CA LEU A 246 25.45 -5.20 -12.71
C LEU A 246 25.33 -5.55 -11.22
N VAL A 247 24.85 -4.62 -10.43
CA VAL A 247 24.38 -4.87 -9.07
C VAL A 247 22.86 -4.84 -9.05
N LEU A 248 22.26 -5.96 -8.65
CA LEU A 248 20.85 -6.03 -8.29
C LEU A 248 20.73 -5.94 -6.77
N ALA A 249 19.73 -5.21 -6.26
CA ALA A 249 19.58 -5.03 -4.81
C ALA A 249 18.12 -5.00 -4.38
N ILE A 250 17.80 -5.84 -3.40
CA ILE A 250 16.49 -5.87 -2.72
C ILE A 250 16.75 -5.49 -1.26
N THR A 251 16.68 -4.19 -0.99
CA THR A 251 17.11 -3.56 0.26
C THR A 251 15.99 -2.80 0.95
N ARG A 252 16.21 -2.47 2.21
CA ARG A 252 15.48 -1.47 2.97
C ARG A 252 16.24 -0.13 2.91
N PRO A 253 15.70 1.00 3.37
CA PRO A 253 16.38 2.30 3.25
C PRO A 253 17.79 2.35 3.87
N ASN A 254 17.98 1.78 5.06
CA ASN A 254 19.26 1.87 5.78
C ASN A 254 20.37 1.03 5.12
N ASP A 255 20.07 -0.21 4.80
CA ASP A 255 21.04 -1.13 4.17
C ASP A 255 21.34 -0.73 2.72
N ALA A 256 20.43 -0.05 2.03
CA ALA A 256 20.70 0.57 0.74
C ALA A 256 21.82 1.62 0.82
N ILE A 257 21.81 2.45 1.86
CA ILE A 257 22.85 3.45 2.10
C ILE A 257 24.21 2.75 2.34
N LEU A 258 24.23 1.75 3.23
CA LEU A 258 25.43 0.96 3.52
C LEU A 258 26.00 0.30 2.28
N LEU A 259 25.13 -0.29 1.43
CA LEU A 259 25.54 -0.93 0.19
C LEU A 259 26.27 0.04 -0.75
N ILE A 260 25.70 1.22 -1.00
CA ILE A 260 26.34 2.20 -1.90
C ILE A 260 27.66 2.72 -1.31
N GLN A 261 27.73 2.97 -0.01
CA GLN A 261 28.97 3.39 0.66
C GLN A 261 30.06 2.34 0.51
N GLU A 262 29.74 1.06 0.71
CA GLU A 262 30.72 -0.01 0.57
C GLU A 262 31.13 -0.29 -0.88
N LEU A 263 30.19 -0.19 -1.85
CA LEU A 263 30.53 -0.27 -3.29
C LEU A 263 31.52 0.86 -3.68
N TYR A 264 31.30 2.07 -3.15
CA TYR A 264 32.21 3.20 -3.35
C TYR A 264 33.59 2.96 -2.72
N LYS A 265 33.65 2.61 -1.43
CA LYS A 265 34.90 2.37 -0.70
C LYS A 265 35.77 1.28 -1.37
N GLN A 266 35.11 0.21 -1.81
CA GLN A 266 35.79 -0.93 -2.40
C GLN A 266 36.00 -0.81 -3.93
N ARG A 267 35.60 0.34 -4.52
CA ARG A 267 35.72 0.66 -5.94
C ARG A 267 35.14 -0.42 -6.85
N VAL A 268 33.92 -0.87 -6.58
CA VAL A 268 33.22 -1.83 -7.43
C VAL A 268 32.67 -1.09 -8.64
N ASP A 269 33.26 -1.38 -9.82
CA ASP A 269 32.93 -0.72 -11.10
C ASP A 269 31.80 -1.48 -11.80
N VAL A 270 30.64 -0.84 -11.96
CA VAL A 270 29.46 -1.46 -12.58
C VAL A 270 28.77 -0.52 -13.56
N LYS A 271 28.16 -1.09 -14.61
CA LYS A 271 27.36 -0.33 -15.59
C LYS A 271 26.00 0.08 -15.05
N ALA A 272 25.48 -0.64 -14.05
CA ALA A 272 24.20 -0.32 -13.42
C ALA A 272 24.10 -0.83 -11.97
N ILE A 273 23.37 -0.06 -11.14
CA ILE A 273 22.93 -0.45 -9.79
C ILE A 273 21.42 -0.32 -9.81
N VAL A 274 20.71 -1.43 -9.68
CA VAL A 274 19.25 -1.50 -9.88
C VAL A 274 18.58 -2.28 -8.78
N GLY A 275 17.54 -1.71 -8.22
CA GLY A 275 16.63 -2.38 -7.30
C GLY A 275 15.38 -2.89 -7.99
N PRO A 276 15.24 -4.20 -8.28
CA PRO A 276 14.01 -4.76 -8.84
C PRO A 276 12.93 -4.86 -7.74
N GLY A 277 12.15 -3.80 -7.54
CA GLY A 277 11.19 -3.71 -6.43
C GLY A 277 11.85 -3.28 -5.12
N ASN A 278 12.64 -2.22 -5.14
CA ASN A 278 13.47 -1.81 -4.01
C ASN A 278 13.02 -0.47 -3.41
N PRO A 279 12.54 -0.43 -2.14
CA PRO A 279 12.24 0.81 -1.45
C PRO A 279 13.47 1.63 -1.04
N GLY A 280 14.67 1.01 -0.96
CA GLY A 280 15.88 1.66 -0.44
C GLY A 280 16.40 2.79 -1.30
N PHE A 281 16.34 2.68 -2.63
CA PHE A 281 17.05 3.59 -3.54
C PHE A 281 16.29 4.86 -3.92
N TYR A 282 15.03 5.02 -3.55
CA TYR A 282 14.26 6.23 -3.91
C TYR A 282 13.76 7.03 -2.70
N GLN A 283 14.04 6.57 -1.49
CA GLN A 283 13.67 7.30 -0.28
C GLN A 283 14.46 8.61 -0.15
N PRO A 284 13.84 9.71 0.33
CA PRO A 284 14.54 10.98 0.53
C PRO A 284 15.77 10.86 1.42
N THR A 285 15.73 9.96 2.42
CA THR A 285 16.86 9.68 3.31
C THR A 285 18.08 9.12 2.57
N PHE A 286 17.87 8.32 1.51
CA PHE A 286 18.94 7.77 0.68
C PHE A 286 19.73 8.86 -0.03
N SER A 287 19.06 9.73 -0.79
CA SER A 287 19.70 10.84 -1.49
C SER A 287 20.31 11.84 -0.50
N LYS A 288 19.64 12.11 0.63
CA LYS A 288 20.15 13.02 1.66
C LYS A 288 21.42 12.51 2.32
N ALA A 289 21.50 11.21 2.60
CA ALA A 289 22.66 10.59 3.25
C ALA A 289 23.88 10.45 2.31
N LEU A 290 23.62 10.17 1.03
CA LEU A 290 24.66 9.84 0.05
C LEU A 290 25.07 11.02 -0.85
N GLY A 291 24.24 12.05 -0.95
CA GLY A 291 24.48 13.16 -1.85
C GLY A 291 24.72 12.68 -3.29
N LYS A 292 25.84 13.09 -3.89
CA LYS A 292 26.20 12.70 -5.25
C LYS A 292 26.42 11.20 -5.47
N LEU A 293 26.73 10.43 -4.44
CA LEU A 293 26.88 8.97 -4.57
C LEU A 293 25.54 8.28 -4.90
N ALA A 294 24.41 8.90 -4.53
CA ALA A 294 23.08 8.39 -4.89
C ALA A 294 22.76 8.54 -6.38
N GLU A 295 23.38 9.50 -7.08
CA GLU A 295 23.06 9.81 -8.46
C GLU A 295 23.17 8.58 -9.37
N HIS A 296 22.26 8.49 -10.33
CA HIS A 296 22.14 7.43 -11.33
C HIS A 296 21.81 6.03 -10.79
N THR A 297 21.64 5.84 -9.46
CA THR A 297 21.09 4.61 -8.91
C THR A 297 19.63 4.45 -9.36
N MET A 298 19.23 3.24 -9.71
CA MET A 298 17.91 2.95 -10.26
C MET A 298 17.10 2.06 -9.34
N ALA A 299 15.79 2.29 -9.28
CA ALA A 299 14.85 1.43 -8.62
C ALA A 299 13.61 1.19 -9.49
N ASN A 300 13.23 -0.08 -9.65
CA ASN A 300 11.90 -0.40 -10.13
C ASN A 300 10.96 -0.41 -8.93
N ALA A 301 10.05 0.55 -8.88
CA ALA A 301 9.17 0.79 -7.75
C ALA A 301 7.73 1.06 -8.22
N PRO A 302 6.73 0.69 -7.42
CA PRO A 302 5.35 1.10 -7.67
C PRO A 302 5.26 2.62 -7.43
N TRP A 303 5.41 3.39 -8.50
CA TRP A 303 5.50 4.85 -8.42
C TRP A 303 4.12 5.52 -8.56
N TRP A 304 4.02 6.79 -8.30
CA TRP A 304 2.88 7.58 -8.69
C TRP A 304 3.02 8.04 -10.15
N ASN A 305 1.93 8.47 -10.78
CA ASN A 305 1.97 8.96 -12.17
C ASN A 305 2.27 10.47 -12.20
N PRO A 306 3.49 10.90 -12.50
CA PRO A 306 3.87 12.33 -12.52
C PRO A 306 3.21 13.13 -13.65
N LYS A 307 2.58 12.47 -14.62
CA LYS A 307 1.81 13.10 -15.71
C LYS A 307 0.31 13.19 -15.43
N SER A 308 -0.17 12.57 -14.34
CA SER A 308 -1.57 12.67 -13.92
C SER A 308 -1.84 14.01 -13.23
N PRO A 309 -2.83 14.83 -13.69
CA PRO A 309 -3.21 16.05 -12.99
C PRO A 309 -3.62 15.82 -11.53
N LEU A 310 -4.33 14.71 -11.26
CA LEU A 310 -4.67 14.31 -9.89
C LEU A 310 -3.42 13.98 -9.08
N GLY A 311 -2.50 13.21 -9.66
CA GLY A 311 -1.23 12.87 -9.03
C GLY A 311 -0.40 14.10 -8.67
N GLN A 312 -0.27 15.05 -9.61
CA GLN A 312 0.44 16.32 -9.40
C GLN A 312 -0.19 17.17 -8.29
N LYS A 313 -1.54 17.26 -8.27
CA LYS A 313 -2.26 17.98 -7.23
C LYS A 313 -2.01 17.36 -5.85
N VAL A 314 -2.18 16.05 -5.71
CA VAL A 314 -2.00 15.37 -4.42
C VAL A 314 -0.54 15.43 -3.97
N ALA A 315 0.42 15.30 -4.89
CA ALA A 315 1.83 15.47 -4.59
C ALA A 315 2.15 16.87 -4.04
N ALA A 316 1.60 17.92 -4.68
CA ALA A 316 1.76 19.29 -4.21
C ALA A 316 1.12 19.53 -2.83
N ASP A 317 -0.08 18.98 -2.59
CA ASP A 317 -0.76 19.04 -1.29
C ASP A 317 0.07 18.35 -0.21
N TYR A 318 0.62 17.17 -0.51
CA TYR A 318 1.48 16.40 0.42
C TYR A 318 2.77 17.16 0.75
N GLU A 319 3.51 17.61 -0.27
CA GLU A 319 4.76 18.36 -0.09
C GLU A 319 4.55 19.66 0.69
N LYS A 320 3.46 20.37 0.43
CA LYS A 320 3.08 21.59 1.15
C LYS A 320 2.80 21.35 2.64
N LEU A 321 2.14 20.25 2.97
CA LEU A 321 1.76 19.94 4.36
C LEU A 321 2.90 19.34 5.18
N PHE A 322 3.75 18.53 4.58
CA PHE A 322 4.72 17.71 5.31
C PHE A 322 6.18 18.06 5.01
N GLY A 323 6.45 18.82 3.96
CA GLY A 323 7.80 19.21 3.55
C GLY A 323 8.63 18.09 2.92
N ASP A 324 8.04 16.89 2.75
CA ASP A 324 8.69 15.71 2.18
C ASP A 324 8.14 15.43 0.76
N PRO A 325 8.95 14.90 -0.17
CA PRO A 325 8.49 14.58 -1.53
C PRO A 325 7.47 13.44 -1.53
N PHE A 326 6.56 13.50 -2.52
CA PHE A 326 5.58 12.45 -2.74
C PHE A 326 6.24 11.24 -3.41
N THR A 327 6.28 10.11 -2.72
CA THR A 327 6.97 8.87 -3.12
C THR A 327 6.00 7.70 -3.27
N THR A 328 6.53 6.49 -3.47
CA THR A 328 5.75 5.25 -3.42
C THR A 328 4.93 5.16 -2.15
N GLU A 329 5.55 5.39 -0.98
CA GLU A 329 4.90 5.21 0.31
C GLU A 329 3.74 6.17 0.51
N SER A 330 3.93 7.44 0.18
CA SER A 330 2.86 8.43 0.30
C SER A 330 1.75 8.22 -0.74
N SER A 331 2.10 7.87 -1.97
CA SER A 331 1.10 7.71 -3.04
C SER A 331 0.18 6.52 -2.83
N TRP A 332 0.72 5.37 -2.46
CA TRP A 332 -0.07 4.15 -2.26
C TRP A 332 -0.83 4.15 -0.95
N ALA A 333 -0.26 4.71 0.13
CA ALA A 333 -0.97 4.89 1.40
C ALA A 333 -2.15 5.86 1.24
N TYR A 334 -1.98 6.98 0.53
CA TYR A 334 -3.07 7.88 0.15
C TYR A 334 -4.14 7.15 -0.67
N GLN A 335 -3.71 6.45 -1.72
CA GLN A 335 -4.62 5.73 -2.61
C GLN A 335 -5.38 4.61 -1.88
N GLY A 336 -4.78 3.95 -0.91
CA GLY A 336 -5.44 2.95 -0.08
C GLY A 336 -6.68 3.50 0.64
N VAL A 337 -6.58 4.70 1.20
CA VAL A 337 -7.73 5.38 1.84
C VAL A 337 -8.80 5.76 0.79
N ARG A 338 -8.40 6.23 -0.39
CA ARG A 338 -9.33 6.54 -1.48
C ARG A 338 -10.10 5.30 -1.97
N VAL A 339 -9.43 4.16 -2.02
CA VAL A 339 -10.04 2.86 -2.34
C VAL A 339 -11.05 2.45 -1.26
N ILE A 340 -10.69 2.58 0.03
CA ILE A 340 -11.62 2.30 1.13
C ILE A 340 -12.87 3.20 1.01
N ALA A 341 -12.69 4.49 0.75
CA ALA A 341 -13.81 5.43 0.60
C ALA A 341 -14.73 5.07 -0.58
N ASP A 342 -14.16 4.70 -1.74
CA ASP A 342 -14.91 4.26 -2.91
C ASP A 342 -15.70 2.97 -2.64
N ILE A 343 -15.10 2.00 -1.94
CA ILE A 343 -15.79 0.77 -1.57
C ILE A 343 -16.94 1.06 -0.60
N LEU A 344 -16.70 1.88 0.43
CA LEU A 344 -17.73 2.28 1.40
C LEU A 344 -18.88 3.05 0.74
N GLU A 345 -18.57 3.94 -0.22
CA GLU A 345 -19.57 4.66 -1.01
C GLU A 345 -20.50 3.70 -1.76
N ARG A 346 -19.96 2.65 -2.37
CA ARG A 346 -20.75 1.63 -3.08
C ARG A 346 -21.45 0.65 -2.14
N ALA A 347 -20.85 0.33 -0.99
CA ALA A 347 -21.44 -0.56 0.01
C ALA A 347 -22.62 0.10 0.74
N GLY A 348 -22.57 1.42 0.98
CA GLY A 348 -23.58 2.17 1.76
C GLY A 348 -23.65 1.74 3.23
N THR A 349 -22.66 1.01 3.75
CA THR A 349 -22.62 0.45 5.10
C THR A 349 -21.20 0.07 5.50
N VAL A 350 -20.98 -0.10 6.81
CA VAL A 350 -19.71 -0.65 7.36
C VAL A 350 -19.77 -2.18 7.55
N ASP A 351 -20.83 -2.84 7.11
CA ASP A 351 -20.94 -4.29 7.18
C ASP A 351 -19.80 -4.95 6.39
N PRO A 352 -19.00 -5.86 7.01
CA PRO A 352 -17.82 -6.44 6.37
C PRO A 352 -18.12 -7.23 5.11
N ASP A 353 -19.23 -7.96 5.04
CA ASP A 353 -19.60 -8.75 3.86
C ASP A 353 -20.06 -7.85 2.72
N LYS A 354 -20.79 -6.78 3.01
CA LYS A 354 -21.16 -5.76 2.01
C LYS A 354 -19.94 -5.00 1.51
N PHE A 355 -18.96 -4.73 2.36
CA PHE A 355 -17.67 -4.19 1.93
C PHE A 355 -16.99 -5.12 0.92
N VAL A 356 -16.92 -6.42 1.21
CA VAL A 356 -16.34 -7.43 0.29
C VAL A 356 -17.09 -7.47 -1.04
N GLU A 357 -18.44 -7.51 -1.03
CA GLU A 357 -19.27 -7.47 -2.25
C GLU A 357 -18.99 -6.21 -3.10
N ALA A 358 -18.86 -5.06 -2.44
CA ALA A 358 -18.53 -3.80 -3.11
C ALA A 358 -17.08 -3.77 -3.62
N ALA A 359 -16.11 -4.29 -2.84
CA ALA A 359 -14.70 -4.35 -3.22
C ALA A 359 -14.48 -5.16 -4.51
N ARG A 360 -15.19 -6.26 -4.67
CA ARG A 360 -15.13 -7.09 -5.90
C ARG A 360 -15.64 -6.39 -7.15
N LYS A 361 -16.35 -5.28 -7.02
CA LYS A 361 -16.85 -4.44 -8.12
C LYS A 361 -16.02 -3.18 -8.33
N THR A 362 -14.87 -3.07 -7.66
CA THR A 362 -13.97 -1.91 -7.79
C THR A 362 -13.47 -1.78 -9.22
N ASN A 363 -13.58 -0.57 -9.78
CA ASN A 363 -13.03 -0.18 -11.07
C ASN A 363 -12.71 1.33 -11.05
N ILE A 364 -11.60 1.68 -10.40
CA ILE A 364 -11.19 3.07 -10.25
C ILE A 364 -10.18 3.42 -11.34
N THR A 365 -10.57 4.28 -12.26
CA THR A 365 -9.74 4.71 -13.40
C THR A 365 -8.98 6.01 -13.13
N ASN A 366 -9.53 6.87 -12.23
CA ASN A 366 -8.88 8.13 -11.83
C ASN A 366 -8.21 7.97 -10.48
N HIS A 367 -6.91 7.74 -10.48
CA HIS A 367 -6.10 7.49 -9.28
C HIS A 367 -4.70 8.09 -9.43
N VAL A 368 -3.94 8.16 -8.32
CA VAL A 368 -2.62 8.81 -8.29
C VAL A 368 -1.47 7.85 -8.62
N VAL A 369 -1.68 6.54 -8.56
CA VAL A 369 -0.62 5.52 -8.66
C VAL A 369 -0.36 5.08 -10.09
N SER A 370 0.77 4.41 -10.33
CA SER A 370 1.10 3.83 -11.62
C SER A 370 0.29 2.56 -11.90
N GLY A 371 0.00 2.31 -13.16
CA GLY A 371 -0.72 1.14 -13.62
C GLY A 371 -2.04 1.45 -14.32
N GLY A 372 -2.83 0.40 -14.55
CA GLY A 372 -4.19 0.46 -15.09
C GLY A 372 -5.25 0.74 -14.02
N PRO A 373 -6.53 0.58 -14.35
CA PRO A 373 -7.62 0.73 -13.39
C PRO A 373 -7.40 -0.16 -12.15
N ILE A 374 -7.72 0.36 -10.96
CA ILE A 374 -7.70 -0.44 -9.74
C ILE A 374 -8.89 -1.39 -9.77
N GLN A 375 -8.62 -2.67 -9.87
CA GLN A 375 -9.59 -3.76 -9.91
C GLN A 375 -9.05 -4.94 -9.11
N PHE A 376 -9.91 -5.63 -8.37
CA PHE A 376 -9.51 -6.78 -7.56
C PHE A 376 -9.92 -8.11 -8.21
N ASP A 377 -8.98 -9.06 -8.25
CA ASP A 377 -9.26 -10.45 -8.64
C ASP A 377 -9.97 -11.24 -7.52
N GLU A 378 -10.16 -12.54 -7.75
CA GLU A 378 -10.79 -13.44 -6.76
C GLU A 378 -9.99 -13.58 -5.46
N HIS A 379 -8.70 -13.26 -5.44
CA HIS A 379 -7.84 -13.28 -4.27
C HIS A 379 -7.79 -11.93 -3.54
N GLY A 380 -8.32 -10.87 -4.16
CA GLY A 380 -8.27 -9.50 -3.64
C GLY A 380 -7.00 -8.74 -4.06
N ASP A 381 -6.27 -9.20 -5.07
CA ASP A 381 -5.13 -8.49 -5.65
C ASP A 381 -5.58 -7.45 -6.69
N ASN A 382 -4.96 -6.27 -6.65
CA ASN A 382 -5.13 -5.26 -7.68
C ASN A 382 -4.43 -5.68 -8.97
N ILE A 383 -5.20 -6.16 -9.95
CA ILE A 383 -4.67 -6.60 -11.25
C ILE A 383 -4.19 -5.45 -12.13
N GLY A 384 -4.62 -4.22 -11.86
CA GLY A 384 -4.16 -3.02 -12.57
C GLY A 384 -2.84 -2.45 -12.03
N ALA A 385 -2.39 -2.89 -10.85
CA ALA A 385 -1.18 -2.37 -10.23
C ALA A 385 0.09 -2.68 -11.06
N SER A 386 0.95 -1.69 -11.20
CA SER A 386 2.22 -1.81 -11.93
C SER A 386 3.35 -1.12 -11.20
N SER A 387 4.53 -1.14 -11.78
CA SER A 387 5.70 -0.43 -11.28
C SER A 387 6.36 0.37 -12.40
N SER A 388 7.14 1.37 -12.01
CA SER A 388 7.94 2.20 -12.89
C SER A 388 9.40 2.12 -12.48
N MET A 389 10.32 2.24 -13.43
CA MET A 389 11.73 2.40 -13.08
C MET A 389 12.04 3.87 -12.93
N VAL A 390 12.58 4.23 -11.78
CA VAL A 390 13.07 5.57 -11.48
C VAL A 390 14.59 5.55 -11.42
N GLN A 391 15.22 6.68 -11.74
CA GLN A 391 16.65 6.93 -11.57
C GLN A 391 16.84 8.19 -10.73
N ILE A 392 17.77 8.18 -9.80
CA ILE A 392 18.11 9.38 -9.03
C ILE A 392 18.82 10.38 -9.97
N ARG A 393 18.28 11.57 -10.07
CA ARG A 393 18.80 12.69 -10.84
C ARG A 393 18.60 13.99 -10.06
N ASP A 394 19.69 14.72 -9.86
CA ASP A 394 19.70 15.95 -9.05
C ASP A 394 19.13 15.72 -7.63
N GLY A 395 19.52 14.59 -7.03
CA GLY A 395 19.10 14.15 -5.69
C GLY A 395 17.65 13.68 -5.58
N ARG A 396 16.90 13.58 -6.70
CA ARG A 396 15.47 13.15 -6.69
C ARG A 396 15.22 11.99 -7.64
N PRO A 397 14.34 11.05 -7.30
CA PRO A 397 13.91 10.01 -8.22
C PRO A 397 13.09 10.61 -9.37
N LYS A 398 13.44 10.24 -10.60
CA LYS A 398 12.76 10.60 -11.83
C LYS A 398 12.39 9.35 -12.60
N VAL A 399 11.17 9.28 -13.11
CA VAL A 399 10.69 8.14 -13.90
C VAL A 399 11.46 8.09 -15.24
N ILE A 400 12.04 6.91 -15.52
CA ILE A 400 12.73 6.62 -16.79
C ILE A 400 12.00 5.55 -17.62
N PHE A 401 11.21 4.68 -16.97
CA PHE A 401 10.31 3.71 -17.61
C PHE A 401 9.02 3.58 -16.81
N PRO A 402 7.88 3.26 -17.45
CA PRO A 402 7.68 3.11 -18.90
C PRO A 402 7.74 4.45 -19.64
N LYS A 403 7.93 4.43 -20.95
CA LYS A 403 8.13 5.65 -21.80
C LYS A 403 6.99 6.66 -21.69
N GLU A 404 5.75 6.20 -21.59
CA GLU A 404 4.55 7.05 -21.45
C GLU A 404 4.54 7.87 -20.15
N MET A 405 5.22 7.40 -19.11
CA MET A 405 5.35 8.07 -17.81
C MET A 405 6.72 8.75 -17.64
N ALA A 406 7.70 8.47 -18.50
CA ALA A 406 9.07 8.94 -18.37
C ALA A 406 9.15 10.45 -18.29
N GLU A 407 9.88 10.96 -17.30
CA GLU A 407 10.20 12.37 -17.08
C GLU A 407 11.52 12.74 -17.76
N ILE A 408 12.45 11.78 -17.86
CA ILE A 408 13.81 11.95 -18.40
C ILE A 408 14.25 10.67 -19.12
N GLN A 409 15.33 10.78 -19.89
CA GLN A 409 16.02 9.62 -20.47
C GLN A 409 16.97 9.01 -19.43
N PRO A 410 17.13 7.65 -19.40
CA PRO A 410 18.09 7.00 -18.50
C PRO A 410 19.53 7.38 -18.84
N VAL A 411 20.34 7.57 -17.81
CA VAL A 411 21.82 7.58 -17.96
C VAL A 411 22.29 6.15 -17.76
N TYR A 412 22.81 5.55 -18.83
CA TYR A 412 23.32 4.19 -18.85
C TYR A 412 24.38 4.03 -19.96
N PRO A 413 25.57 3.44 -19.70
CA PRO A 413 26.07 3.02 -18.38
C PRO A 413 26.15 4.19 -17.41
N ILE A 414 26.03 3.89 -16.10
CA ILE A 414 26.15 4.92 -15.06
C ILE A 414 27.62 5.36 -14.91
N PRO A 415 27.89 6.64 -14.55
CA PRO A 415 29.24 7.06 -14.14
C PRO A 415 29.71 6.24 -12.92
N LYS A 416 31.02 6.00 -12.86
CA LYS A 416 31.63 5.32 -11.71
C LYS A 416 31.31 6.07 -10.42
N LEU A 417 31.10 5.33 -9.33
CA LEU A 417 30.73 5.94 -8.04
C LEU A 417 31.74 7.00 -7.59
N TRP A 418 33.03 6.78 -7.82
CA TRP A 418 34.11 7.72 -7.44
C TRP A 418 34.30 8.90 -8.39
N ASP A 419 33.63 8.90 -9.53
CA ASP A 419 33.62 10.01 -10.50
C ASP A 419 32.41 10.94 -10.34
N ARG A 420 31.51 10.64 -9.37
CA ARG A 420 30.30 11.42 -9.09
C ARG A 420 30.54 12.58 -8.12
N GLY A 421 31.77 12.68 -7.58
CA GLY A 421 32.19 13.61 -6.53
C GLY A 421 32.23 15.10 -6.88
#